data_e1ceb26f31d5b19121b476dd68e1cd61
#
_entry.id   e1ceb26f31d5b19121b476dd68e1cd61
#
_cell.length_a   1.000
_cell.length_b   1.000
_cell.length_c   1.000
_cell.angle_alpha   90.00
_cell.angle_beta   90.00
_cell.angle_gamma   90.00
#
_symmetry.space_group_name_H-M   'P 1'
#
loop_
_entity.id
_entity.type
_entity.pdbx_description
1 polymer ?
#
loop_
_entity_poly.entity_id
_entity_poly.type
_entity_poly.pdbx_seq_one_letter_code
_entity_poly.pdbx_strand_id
1 'polypeptide(L)'
;MAKSIDQFKISIKEIKDLKATLDNLSPLLTAAIDLSDFYRSLIVQTVSAFDYFIHEFVAEEMLEIYKGNRGVTSHFNDYTIPLSSAIVGKPSDSFLLAHIRKKHSWLSFLEPDKVADALRLITTKKVWEEVSPKFFLSSGDLKLKIKLIVDRRNKIAHESDMDPSYPGTKWAINSNDVSEIITFIEDLCDEIYIKLK
;
A
#
# COMPACT_ATOMS: atom_id res chain seq x y z
N MET A 1 -13.26 -9.02 12.85
CA MET A 1 -12.33 -8.93 11.72
C MET A 1 -11.00 -8.41 12.24
N ALA A 2 -9.87 -8.96 11.75
CA ALA A 2 -8.58 -8.34 12.00
C ALA A 2 -8.58 -6.93 11.38
N LYS A 3 -7.97 -5.95 12.05
CA LYS A 3 -7.86 -4.60 11.50
C LYS A 3 -6.93 -4.61 10.29
N SER A 4 -7.13 -3.68 9.35
CA SER A 4 -6.29 -3.50 8.17
C SER A 4 -4.79 -3.44 8.51
N ILE A 5 -4.46 -2.71 9.57
CA ILE A 5 -3.07 -2.58 10.03
C ILE A 5 -2.51 -3.91 10.58
N ASP A 6 -3.30 -4.71 11.25
CA ASP A 6 -2.86 -6.01 11.79
C ASP A 6 -2.55 -6.99 10.66
N GLN A 7 -3.42 -7.03 9.63
CA GLN A 7 -3.17 -7.85 8.44
C GLN A 7 -1.94 -7.36 7.65
N PHE A 8 -1.78 -6.06 7.52
CA PHE A 8 -0.59 -5.48 6.90
C PHE A 8 0.68 -5.91 7.64
N LYS A 9 0.70 -5.82 8.97
CA LYS A 9 1.86 -6.24 9.80
C LYS A 9 2.19 -7.72 9.65
N ILE A 10 1.17 -8.57 9.52
CA ILE A 10 1.38 -9.99 9.24
C ILE A 10 2.09 -10.15 7.88
N SER A 11 1.58 -9.50 6.82
CA SER A 11 2.18 -9.57 5.49
C SER A 11 3.62 -9.05 5.45
N ILE A 12 3.89 -7.92 6.11
CA ILE A 12 5.26 -7.37 6.20
C ILE A 12 6.20 -8.31 6.97
N LYS A 13 5.69 -8.92 8.05
CA LYS A 13 6.49 -9.92 8.80
C LYS A 13 6.86 -11.11 7.92
N GLU A 14 5.90 -11.67 7.17
CA GLU A 14 6.15 -12.78 6.24
C GLU A 14 7.20 -12.42 5.17
N ILE A 15 7.13 -11.19 4.63
CA ILE A 15 8.10 -10.67 3.66
C ILE A 15 9.50 -10.55 4.29
N LYS A 16 9.58 -10.04 5.52
CA LYS A 16 10.85 -9.95 6.27
C LYS A 16 11.44 -11.32 6.58
N ASP A 17 10.61 -12.27 6.98
CA ASP A 17 11.03 -13.65 7.28
C ASP A 17 11.58 -14.32 6.00
N LEU A 18 10.93 -14.13 4.85
CA LEU A 18 11.41 -14.62 3.56
C LEU A 18 12.73 -13.95 3.16
N LYS A 19 12.84 -12.62 3.34
CA LYS A 19 14.09 -11.91 3.09
C LYS A 19 15.24 -12.43 3.95
N ALA A 20 15.01 -12.61 5.25
CA ALA A 20 16.03 -13.15 6.16
C ALA A 20 16.48 -14.56 5.75
N THR A 21 15.55 -15.38 5.23
CA THR A 21 15.88 -16.70 4.68
C THR A 21 16.81 -16.59 3.47
N LEU A 22 16.51 -15.67 2.53
CA LEU A 22 17.36 -15.43 1.36
C LEU A 22 18.75 -14.90 1.75
N ASP A 23 18.81 -13.98 2.70
CA ASP A 23 20.09 -13.43 3.18
C ASP A 23 20.96 -14.49 3.87
N ASN A 24 20.35 -15.42 4.60
CA ASN A 24 21.05 -16.55 5.22
C ASN A 24 21.50 -17.60 4.19
N LEU A 25 20.75 -17.78 3.11
CA LEU A 25 21.12 -18.71 2.03
C LEU A 25 22.24 -18.14 1.14
N SER A 26 22.24 -16.84 0.89
CA SER A 26 23.16 -16.17 -0.04
C SER A 26 24.63 -16.56 0.14
N PRO A 27 25.22 -16.55 1.36
CA PRO A 27 26.62 -16.92 1.57
C PRO A 27 26.90 -18.43 1.42
N LEU A 28 25.87 -19.28 1.40
CA LEU A 28 25.98 -20.73 1.25
C LEU A 28 25.90 -21.18 -0.21
N LEU A 29 25.50 -20.27 -1.10
CA LEU A 29 25.29 -20.57 -2.52
C LEU A 29 26.57 -20.27 -3.32
N THR A 30 26.74 -21.01 -4.42
CA THR A 30 27.81 -20.70 -5.38
C THR A 30 27.44 -19.46 -6.20
N ALA A 31 28.44 -18.79 -6.77
CA ALA A 31 28.22 -17.63 -7.65
C ALA A 31 27.35 -17.92 -8.89
N ALA A 32 27.03 -19.18 -9.16
CA ALA A 32 26.13 -19.58 -10.25
C ALA A 32 24.65 -19.39 -9.92
N ILE A 33 24.30 -19.18 -8.63
CA ILE A 33 22.92 -19.02 -8.19
C ILE A 33 22.64 -17.53 -7.94
N ASP A 34 21.80 -16.93 -8.79
CA ASP A 34 21.39 -15.53 -8.68
C ASP A 34 20.08 -15.43 -7.89
N LEU A 35 20.09 -14.73 -6.76
CA LEU A 35 18.93 -14.47 -5.92
C LEU A 35 18.19 -13.17 -6.29
N SER A 36 18.65 -12.45 -7.31
CA SER A 36 18.10 -11.13 -7.67
C SER A 36 16.61 -11.15 -7.96
N ASP A 37 16.09 -12.21 -8.59
CA ASP A 37 14.66 -12.31 -8.89
C ASP A 37 13.80 -12.58 -7.64
N PHE A 38 14.36 -13.21 -6.62
CA PHE A 38 13.71 -13.32 -5.32
C PHE A 38 13.62 -11.94 -4.64
N TYR A 39 14.69 -11.15 -4.65
CA TYR A 39 14.67 -9.78 -4.13
C TYR A 39 13.66 -8.90 -4.88
N ARG A 40 13.56 -9.02 -6.21
CA ARG A 40 12.52 -8.35 -7.00
C ARG A 40 11.11 -8.73 -6.54
N SER A 41 10.88 -10.02 -6.29
CA SER A 41 9.56 -10.49 -5.83
C SER A 41 9.18 -9.90 -4.46
N LEU A 42 10.15 -9.68 -3.56
CA LEU A 42 9.90 -9.04 -2.26
C LEU A 42 9.43 -7.58 -2.42
N ILE A 43 10.00 -6.82 -3.37
CA ILE A 43 9.52 -5.46 -3.68
C ILE A 43 8.05 -5.51 -4.17
N VAL A 44 7.73 -6.43 -5.08
CA VAL A 44 6.36 -6.58 -5.59
C VAL A 44 5.39 -6.92 -4.46
N GLN A 45 5.74 -7.84 -3.57
CA GLN A 45 4.91 -8.23 -2.43
C GLN A 45 4.74 -7.06 -1.44
N THR A 46 5.82 -6.30 -1.15
CA THR A 46 5.78 -5.15 -0.24
C THR A 46 4.83 -4.07 -0.74
N VAL A 47 4.92 -3.72 -2.03
CA VAL A 47 4.04 -2.70 -2.63
C VAL A 47 2.61 -3.22 -2.75
N SER A 48 2.40 -4.51 -2.97
CA SER A 48 1.06 -5.12 -2.96
C SER A 48 0.43 -5.12 -1.56
N ALA A 49 1.22 -5.33 -0.51
CA ALA A 49 0.76 -5.20 0.86
C ALA A 49 0.35 -3.76 1.21
N PHE A 50 1.08 -2.76 0.70
CA PHE A 50 0.71 -1.35 0.82
C PHE A 50 -0.62 -1.04 0.15
N ASP A 51 -0.81 -1.45 -1.12
CA ASP A 51 -2.07 -1.25 -1.85
C ASP A 51 -3.26 -1.86 -1.10
N TYR A 52 -3.11 -3.12 -0.67
CA TYR A 52 -4.12 -3.82 0.12
C TYR A 52 -4.44 -3.11 1.45
N PHE A 53 -3.42 -2.60 2.15
CA PHE A 53 -3.61 -1.83 3.39
C PHE A 53 -4.47 -0.60 3.14
N ILE A 54 -4.19 0.21 2.12
CA ILE A 54 -4.97 1.41 1.81
C ILE A 54 -6.42 1.04 1.48
N HIS A 55 -6.64 -0.01 0.67
CA HIS A 55 -7.99 -0.49 0.35
C HIS A 55 -8.80 -0.83 1.60
N GLU A 56 -8.24 -1.65 2.47
CA GLU A 56 -8.94 -2.11 3.67
C GLU A 56 -9.08 -1.01 4.72
N PHE A 57 -8.05 -0.17 4.90
CA PHE A 57 -8.10 0.95 5.85
C PHE A 57 -9.21 1.94 5.46
N VAL A 58 -9.29 2.32 4.19
CA VAL A 58 -10.36 3.20 3.70
C VAL A 58 -11.73 2.55 3.90
N ALA A 59 -11.88 1.27 3.59
CA ALA A 59 -13.16 0.56 3.73
C ALA A 59 -13.61 0.46 5.19
N GLU A 60 -12.70 0.15 6.12
CA GLU A 60 -12.95 0.12 7.56
C GLU A 60 -13.38 1.48 8.10
N GLU A 61 -12.65 2.54 7.76
CA GLU A 61 -12.93 3.88 8.28
C GLU A 61 -14.20 4.50 7.65
N MET A 62 -14.52 4.18 6.40
CA MET A 62 -15.81 4.53 5.80
C MET A 62 -16.97 3.84 6.55
N LEU A 63 -16.78 2.60 6.98
CA LEU A 63 -17.78 1.90 7.81
C LEU A 63 -17.95 2.58 9.18
N GLU A 64 -16.87 3.06 9.80
CA GLU A 64 -16.95 3.80 11.08
C GLU A 64 -17.65 5.15 10.91
N ILE A 65 -17.46 5.87 9.79
CA ILE A 65 -18.25 7.05 9.44
C ILE A 65 -19.73 6.68 9.31
N TYR A 66 -20.05 5.63 8.60
CA TYR A 66 -21.43 5.16 8.40
C TYR A 66 -22.14 4.80 9.70
N LYS A 67 -21.43 4.23 10.66
CA LYS A 67 -21.94 3.94 12.02
C LYS A 67 -22.11 5.18 12.89
N GLY A 68 -21.57 6.32 12.50
CA GLY A 68 -21.56 7.54 13.29
C GLY A 68 -20.43 7.63 14.31
N ASN A 69 -19.45 6.73 14.26
CA ASN A 69 -18.30 6.72 15.16
C ASN A 69 -17.21 7.70 14.73
N ARG A 70 -17.38 8.33 13.55
CA ARG A 70 -16.40 9.21 12.93
C ARG A 70 -17.08 10.36 12.18
N GLY A 71 -16.41 11.51 12.09
CA GLY A 71 -16.92 12.67 11.35
C GLY A 71 -17.07 12.39 9.86
N VAL A 72 -18.12 12.92 9.27
CA VAL A 72 -18.44 12.77 7.83
C VAL A 72 -17.59 13.74 7.02
N THR A 73 -16.97 13.27 5.93
CA THR A 73 -16.30 14.11 4.94
C THR A 73 -17.21 14.44 3.76
N SER A 74 -16.91 15.52 3.00
CA SER A 74 -17.64 15.83 1.77
C SER A 74 -17.56 14.68 0.76
N HIS A 75 -16.36 14.09 0.59
CA HIS A 75 -16.15 12.97 -0.33
C HIS A 75 -16.92 11.70 0.07
N PHE A 76 -17.11 11.47 1.38
CA PHE A 76 -17.97 10.39 1.84
C PHE A 76 -19.45 10.67 1.53
N ASN A 77 -19.92 11.91 1.68
CA ASN A 77 -21.29 12.29 1.31
C ASN A 77 -21.60 12.06 -0.17
N ASP A 78 -20.61 12.29 -1.03
CA ASP A 78 -20.74 12.11 -2.47
C ASP A 78 -20.54 10.64 -2.90
N TYR A 79 -20.27 9.74 -1.94
CA TYR A 79 -20.06 8.32 -2.24
C TYR A 79 -21.36 7.63 -2.60
N THR A 80 -21.45 7.13 -3.83
CA THR A 80 -22.69 6.56 -4.37
C THR A 80 -22.84 5.08 -4.09
N ILE A 81 -24.05 4.69 -3.67
CA ILE A 81 -24.49 3.30 -3.57
C ILE A 81 -25.71 3.07 -4.48
N PRO A 82 -26.01 1.82 -4.88
CA PRO A 82 -27.22 1.53 -5.65
C PRO A 82 -28.48 1.92 -4.86
N LEU A 83 -29.40 2.63 -5.50
CA LEU A 83 -30.65 3.04 -4.86
C LEU A 83 -31.46 1.84 -4.36
N SER A 84 -31.39 0.71 -5.06
CA SER A 84 -32.04 -0.54 -4.66
C SER A 84 -31.63 -1.03 -3.26
N SER A 85 -30.41 -0.70 -2.82
CA SER A 85 -29.92 -1.08 -1.48
C SER A 85 -30.56 -0.28 -0.34
N ALA A 86 -31.18 0.86 -0.65
CA ALA A 86 -31.83 1.76 0.31
C ALA A 86 -33.36 1.61 0.38
N ILE A 87 -33.98 0.77 -0.48
CA ILE A 87 -35.45 0.63 -0.55
C ILE A 87 -36.03 0.09 0.75
N VAL A 88 -35.36 -0.81 1.44
CA VAL A 88 -35.84 -1.49 2.65
C VAL A 88 -35.34 -0.80 3.93
N GLY A 89 -34.63 0.31 3.81
CA GLY A 89 -34.09 1.07 4.92
C GLY A 89 -32.57 1.24 4.83
N LYS A 90 -31.93 1.53 5.97
CA LYS A 90 -30.48 1.73 6.04
C LYS A 90 -29.74 0.43 5.64
N PRO A 91 -28.83 0.45 4.66
CA PRO A 91 -28.04 -0.71 4.30
C PRO A 91 -27.26 -1.33 5.48
N SER A 92 -27.13 -2.64 5.50
CA SER A 92 -26.36 -3.30 6.55
C SER A 92 -24.84 -3.00 6.43
N ASP A 93 -24.13 -3.11 7.55
CA ASP A 93 -22.67 -2.94 7.60
C ASP A 93 -21.96 -3.87 6.62
N SER A 94 -22.40 -5.13 6.55
CA SER A 94 -21.82 -6.14 5.65
C SER A 94 -22.05 -5.81 4.17
N PHE A 95 -23.26 -5.31 3.84
CA PHE A 95 -23.54 -4.85 2.49
C PHE A 95 -22.65 -3.66 2.11
N LEU A 96 -22.58 -2.63 2.97
CA LEU A 96 -21.77 -1.45 2.68
C LEU A 96 -20.30 -1.82 2.48
N LEU A 97 -19.73 -2.63 3.37
CA LEU A 97 -18.34 -3.07 3.28
C LEU A 97 -18.05 -3.85 1.98
N ALA A 98 -18.95 -4.78 1.64
CA ALA A 98 -18.83 -5.53 0.39
C ALA A 98 -18.96 -4.62 -0.84
N HIS A 99 -19.84 -3.62 -0.79
CA HIS A 99 -20.03 -2.64 -1.87
C HIS A 99 -18.78 -1.77 -2.05
N ILE A 100 -18.19 -1.25 -0.96
CA ILE A 100 -16.97 -0.45 -0.99
C ILE A 100 -15.84 -1.28 -1.62
N ARG A 101 -15.59 -2.49 -1.12
CA ARG A 101 -14.55 -3.38 -1.65
C ARG A 101 -14.75 -3.67 -3.14
N LYS A 102 -15.98 -4.00 -3.55
CA LYS A 102 -16.31 -4.23 -4.97
C LYS A 102 -16.06 -3.00 -5.82
N LYS A 103 -16.47 -1.81 -5.36
CA LYS A 103 -16.30 -0.55 -6.08
C LYS A 103 -14.83 -0.14 -6.19
N HIS A 104 -14.02 -0.42 -5.18
CA HIS A 104 -12.59 -0.13 -5.16
C HIS A 104 -11.74 -1.21 -5.84
N SER A 105 -12.24 -2.42 -6.07
CA SER A 105 -11.45 -3.55 -6.60
C SER A 105 -10.80 -3.29 -7.98
N TRP A 106 -11.28 -2.31 -8.73
CA TRP A 106 -10.72 -1.88 -10.02
C TRP A 106 -9.70 -0.75 -9.91
N LEU A 107 -9.54 -0.20 -8.72
CA LEU A 107 -8.63 0.90 -8.45
C LEU A 107 -7.29 0.34 -7.94
N SER A 108 -6.24 1.13 -8.12
CA SER A 108 -4.94 0.89 -7.49
C SER A 108 -4.58 2.13 -6.67
N PHE A 109 -4.30 1.94 -5.40
CA PHE A 109 -3.92 3.01 -4.47
C PHE A 109 -2.41 2.98 -4.21
N LEU A 110 -1.63 3.06 -5.28
CA LEU A 110 -0.17 3.07 -5.27
C LEU A 110 0.40 4.45 -5.50
N GLU A 111 -0.09 5.15 -6.53
CA GLU A 111 0.36 6.51 -6.83
C GLU A 111 -0.05 7.47 -5.70
N PRO A 112 0.85 8.38 -5.24
CA PRO A 112 0.59 9.27 -4.12
C PRO A 112 -0.71 10.05 -4.21
N ASP A 113 -1.08 10.52 -5.40
CA ASP A 113 -2.32 11.27 -5.58
C ASP A 113 -3.54 10.35 -5.50
N LYS A 114 -3.47 9.11 -5.99
CA LYS A 114 -4.53 8.10 -5.85
C LYS A 114 -4.73 7.67 -4.39
N VAL A 115 -3.65 7.53 -3.63
CA VAL A 115 -3.71 7.29 -2.18
C VAL A 115 -4.39 8.45 -1.48
N ALA A 116 -3.99 9.70 -1.79
CA ALA A 116 -4.61 10.89 -1.20
C ALA A 116 -6.11 10.99 -1.53
N ASP A 117 -6.50 10.68 -2.77
CA ASP A 117 -7.92 10.69 -3.20
C ASP A 117 -8.74 9.64 -2.43
N ALA A 118 -8.20 8.43 -2.25
CA ALA A 118 -8.86 7.40 -1.45
C ALA A 118 -9.03 7.83 0.01
N LEU A 119 -7.97 8.40 0.61
CA LEU A 119 -7.99 8.83 2.01
C LEU A 119 -8.90 10.05 2.25
N ARG A 120 -9.20 10.89 1.23
CA ARG A 120 -10.20 11.97 1.35
C ARG A 120 -11.61 11.45 1.66
N LEU A 121 -11.91 10.20 1.37
CA LEU A 121 -13.18 9.58 1.77
C LEU A 121 -13.33 9.52 3.30
N ILE A 122 -12.24 9.45 4.03
CA ILE A 122 -12.21 9.21 5.48
C ILE A 122 -11.63 10.37 6.31
N THR A 123 -11.00 11.36 5.69
CA THR A 123 -10.39 12.49 6.39
C THR A 123 -10.35 13.75 5.53
N THR A 124 -10.38 14.92 6.19
CA THR A 124 -10.13 16.23 5.56
C THR A 124 -8.68 16.66 5.67
N LYS A 125 -7.84 15.91 6.38
CA LYS A 125 -6.41 16.22 6.54
C LYS A 125 -5.68 16.03 5.22
N LYS A 126 -4.63 16.82 5.00
CA LYS A 126 -3.71 16.67 3.88
C LYS A 126 -2.67 15.58 4.23
N VAL A 127 -2.96 14.33 3.89
CA VAL A 127 -2.22 13.16 4.34
C VAL A 127 -0.70 13.31 4.22
N TRP A 128 -0.19 13.83 3.10
CA TRP A 128 1.25 13.94 2.89
C TRP A 128 1.91 15.03 3.75
N GLU A 129 1.16 16.07 4.13
CA GLU A 129 1.65 17.08 5.10
C GLU A 129 1.67 16.50 6.52
N GLU A 130 0.71 15.65 6.88
CA GLU A 130 0.64 15.00 8.20
C GLU A 130 1.71 13.93 8.41
N VAL A 131 2.04 13.19 7.34
CA VAL A 131 2.92 12.01 7.40
C VAL A 131 4.39 12.35 7.16
N SER A 132 4.69 13.33 6.30
CA SER A 132 6.07 13.66 5.89
C SER A 132 7.02 14.02 7.04
N PRO A 133 6.60 14.65 8.16
CA PRO A 133 7.51 14.97 9.27
C PRO A 133 8.18 13.72 9.89
N LYS A 134 7.52 12.58 9.90
CA LYS A 134 8.09 11.32 10.38
C LYS A 134 9.37 10.95 9.64
N PHE A 135 9.45 11.28 8.36
CA PHE A 135 10.55 10.92 7.47
C PHE A 135 11.60 12.04 7.31
N PHE A 136 11.41 13.17 7.98
CA PHE A 136 12.26 14.37 7.80
C PHE A 136 12.32 14.83 6.33
N LEU A 137 11.21 14.66 5.60
CA LEU A 137 11.06 15.02 4.19
C LEU A 137 9.98 16.10 4.02
N SER A 138 10.07 16.84 2.93
CA SER A 138 8.89 17.62 2.47
C SER A 138 7.81 16.65 1.96
N SER A 139 6.54 17.12 1.92
CA SER A 139 5.47 16.33 1.32
C SER A 139 5.72 15.99 -0.15
N GLY A 140 6.43 16.88 -0.89
CA GLY A 140 6.84 16.64 -2.26
C GLY A 140 7.88 15.53 -2.38
N ASP A 141 8.93 15.56 -1.55
CA ASP A 141 9.98 14.54 -1.56
C ASP A 141 9.45 13.18 -1.10
N LEU A 142 8.55 13.15 -0.11
CA LEU A 142 7.88 11.92 0.31
C LEU A 142 7.08 11.30 -0.85
N LYS A 143 6.27 12.11 -1.55
CA LYS A 143 5.53 11.66 -2.73
C LYS A 143 6.45 11.13 -3.82
N LEU A 144 7.57 11.83 -4.08
CA LEU A 144 8.56 11.37 -5.05
C LEU A 144 9.18 10.03 -4.64
N LYS A 145 9.52 9.84 -3.38
CA LYS A 145 10.07 8.57 -2.87
C LYS A 145 9.08 7.42 -3.06
N ILE A 146 7.80 7.62 -2.71
CA ILE A 146 6.75 6.62 -2.92
C ILE A 146 6.65 6.29 -4.42
N LYS A 147 6.59 7.32 -5.27
CA LYS A 147 6.50 7.14 -6.72
C LYS A 147 7.65 6.31 -7.28
N LEU A 148 8.88 6.59 -6.88
CA LEU A 148 10.07 5.83 -7.33
C LEU A 148 9.98 4.34 -6.94
N ILE A 149 9.48 4.02 -5.75
CA ILE A 149 9.26 2.64 -5.31
C ILE A 149 8.18 1.96 -6.17
N VAL A 150 7.08 2.65 -6.43
CA VAL A 150 5.99 2.15 -7.26
C VAL A 150 6.44 1.95 -8.71
N ASP A 151 7.19 2.89 -9.28
CA ASP A 151 7.76 2.79 -10.62
C ASP A 151 8.71 1.59 -10.72
N ARG A 152 9.55 1.37 -9.69
CA ARG A 152 10.42 0.19 -9.64
C ARG A 152 9.62 -1.11 -9.63
N ARG A 153 8.59 -1.20 -8.79
CA ARG A 153 7.68 -2.35 -8.74
C ARG A 153 7.01 -2.59 -10.10
N ASN A 154 6.57 -1.53 -10.78
CA ASN A 154 5.91 -1.64 -12.07
C ASN A 154 6.88 -2.16 -13.15
N LYS A 155 8.12 -1.67 -13.18
CA LYS A 155 9.17 -2.21 -14.06
C LYS A 155 9.42 -3.70 -13.82
N ILE A 156 9.50 -4.12 -12.56
CA ILE A 156 9.66 -5.53 -12.21
C ILE A 156 8.47 -6.36 -12.72
N ALA A 157 7.24 -5.91 -12.46
CA ALA A 157 6.03 -6.67 -12.75
C ALA A 157 5.67 -6.73 -14.24
N HIS A 158 5.98 -5.68 -15.01
CA HIS A 158 5.50 -5.52 -16.38
C HIS A 158 6.61 -5.51 -17.45
N GLU A 159 7.83 -5.15 -17.07
CA GLU A 159 8.97 -4.94 -17.98
C GLU A 159 10.13 -5.90 -17.66
N SER A 160 9.91 -6.89 -16.81
CA SER A 160 10.96 -7.83 -16.33
C SER A 160 12.20 -7.14 -15.76
N ASP A 161 12.05 -5.88 -15.31
CA ASP A 161 13.12 -5.05 -14.73
C ASP A 161 14.31 -4.80 -15.68
N MET A 162 14.06 -4.80 -16.99
CA MET A 162 15.11 -4.61 -17.99
C MET A 162 15.65 -3.18 -17.96
N ASP A 163 16.97 -3.04 -18.05
CA ASP A 163 17.63 -1.75 -18.19
C ASP A 163 17.65 -1.32 -19.67
N PRO A 164 16.94 -0.25 -20.05
CA PRO A 164 16.89 0.18 -21.43
C PRO A 164 18.23 0.69 -21.97
N SER A 165 19.18 1.05 -21.08
CA SER A 165 20.51 1.52 -21.44
C SER A 165 21.47 0.35 -21.76
N TYR A 166 21.13 -0.85 -21.26
CA TYR A 166 21.95 -2.07 -21.45
C TYR A 166 21.05 -3.25 -21.87
N PRO A 167 20.75 -3.40 -23.17
CA PRO A 167 19.88 -4.46 -23.66
C PRO A 167 20.34 -5.85 -23.21
N GLY A 168 19.39 -6.62 -22.68
CA GLY A 168 19.65 -7.97 -22.14
C GLY A 168 20.07 -8.03 -20.67
N THR A 169 20.22 -6.87 -20.01
CA THR A 169 20.51 -6.81 -18.58
C THR A 169 19.33 -6.27 -17.79
N LYS A 170 19.20 -6.71 -16.54
CA LYS A 170 18.22 -6.16 -15.58
C LYS A 170 18.90 -5.09 -14.71
N TRP A 171 18.13 -4.13 -14.23
CA TRP A 171 18.59 -3.19 -13.22
C TRP A 171 19.18 -3.95 -12.01
N ALA A 172 20.29 -3.44 -11.49
CA ALA A 172 20.89 -4.00 -10.28
C ALA A 172 19.91 -3.93 -9.11
N ILE A 173 19.98 -4.94 -8.25
CA ILE A 173 19.23 -5.02 -6.99
C ILE A 173 20.07 -5.76 -5.96
N ASN A 174 20.00 -5.34 -4.72
CA ASN A 174 20.69 -5.98 -3.61
C ASN A 174 19.78 -6.07 -2.37
N SER A 175 20.20 -6.85 -1.38
CA SER A 175 19.48 -7.07 -0.14
C SER A 175 19.19 -5.78 0.64
N ASN A 176 20.13 -4.82 0.65
CA ASN A 176 19.97 -3.56 1.39
C ASN A 176 18.90 -2.68 0.79
N ASP A 177 18.86 -2.52 -0.55
CA ASP A 177 17.82 -1.75 -1.25
C ASP A 177 16.44 -2.29 -0.89
N VAL A 178 16.29 -3.62 -0.87
CA VAL A 178 15.02 -4.28 -0.50
C VAL A 178 14.66 -4.02 0.96
N SER A 179 15.64 -4.08 1.88
CA SER A 179 15.42 -3.75 3.30
C SER A 179 14.92 -2.33 3.49
N GLU A 180 15.53 -1.37 2.79
CA GLU A 180 15.13 0.04 2.87
C GLU A 180 13.69 0.25 2.37
N ILE A 181 13.30 -0.42 1.27
CA ILE A 181 11.96 -0.33 0.73
C ILE A 181 10.94 -0.95 1.71
N ILE A 182 11.21 -2.13 2.26
CA ILE A 182 10.31 -2.80 3.22
C ILE A 182 10.11 -1.91 4.46
N THR A 183 11.20 -1.42 5.04
CA THR A 183 11.16 -0.57 6.23
C THR A 183 10.41 0.74 5.96
N PHE A 184 10.70 1.38 4.83
CA PHE A 184 10.02 2.63 4.47
C PHE A 184 8.51 2.44 4.28
N ILE A 185 8.07 1.39 3.59
CA ILE A 185 6.64 1.10 3.39
C ILE A 185 5.95 0.74 4.71
N GLU A 186 6.63 -0.01 5.60
CA GLU A 186 6.12 -0.32 6.93
C GLU A 186 5.90 0.95 7.75
N ASP A 187 6.92 1.81 7.86
CA ASP A 187 6.84 3.08 8.58
C ASP A 187 5.77 4.01 7.97
N LEU A 188 5.63 4.01 6.65
CA LEU A 188 4.62 4.81 5.94
C LEU A 188 3.20 4.39 6.31
N CYS A 189 2.91 3.09 6.30
CA CYS A 189 1.59 2.56 6.66
C CYS A 189 1.28 2.80 8.14
N ASP A 190 2.25 2.59 9.02
CA ASP A 190 2.09 2.87 10.45
C ASP A 190 1.78 4.35 10.70
N GLU A 191 2.49 5.26 10.04
CA GLU A 191 2.27 6.70 10.22
C GLU A 191 0.92 7.15 9.62
N ILE A 192 0.54 6.64 8.44
CA ILE A 192 -0.81 6.88 7.88
C ILE A 192 -1.88 6.42 8.87
N TYR A 193 -1.75 5.22 9.42
CA TYR A 193 -2.70 4.70 10.40
C TYR A 193 -2.78 5.56 11.66
N ILE A 194 -1.64 5.94 12.25
CA ILE A 194 -1.57 6.75 13.47
C ILE A 194 -2.18 8.14 13.26
N LYS A 195 -1.88 8.79 12.14
CA LYS A 195 -2.32 10.18 11.87
C LYS A 195 -3.78 10.29 11.47
N LEU A 196 -4.33 9.23 10.87
CA LEU A 196 -5.66 9.27 10.27
C LEU A 196 -6.71 8.45 11.03
N LYS A 197 -6.30 7.58 11.95
CA LYS A 197 -7.20 6.88 12.88
C LYS A 197 -7.73 7.81 13.95
#